data_a8f1e328421eac966818cf782a493e67
#
_entry.id   a8f1e328421eac966818cf782a493e67
#
_cell.length_a   1.000
_cell.length_b   1.000
_cell.length_c   1.000
_cell.angle_alpha   90.00
_cell.angle_beta   90.00
_cell.angle_gamma   90.00
#
_symmetry.space_group_name_H-M   'P 1'
#
loop_
_entity.id
_entity.type
_entity.pdbx_description
1 polymer ?
#
loop_
_entity_poly.entity_id
_entity_poly.type
_entity_poly.pdbx_seq_one_letter_code
_entity_poly.pdbx_strand_id
1 'polypeptide(L)'
;YLVKRKYALEGMTTRMLRDRLYEDMAGYSFLQKWIYKPGVEEVNINAYNDIEVIESGGRSRKIPDKFSSPQHAIDVGRRMLSACGLIIDNTMPSVIGYLDKNIRISADKTPLVDADVGINVSIRIVNQQTVTEQKLLDSGSATPEMLHFLIACIRHGVSICISGATGSGKPTVLAWL
;
A
#
# COMPACT_ATOMS: atom_id res chain seq x y z
N TYR A 1 -14.75 6.96 28.65
CA TYR A 1 -15.01 5.75 29.45
C TYR A 1 -13.72 5.15 30.02
N LEU A 2 -12.69 4.92 29.20
CA LEU A 2 -11.38 4.36 29.62
C LEU A 2 -10.69 5.23 30.69
N VAL A 3 -10.71 6.54 30.51
CA VAL A 3 -10.11 7.50 31.45
C VAL A 3 -10.81 7.47 32.82
N LYS A 4 -12.14 7.35 32.84
CA LYS A 4 -12.93 7.28 34.06
C LYS A 4 -12.68 6.00 34.88
N ARG A 5 -12.40 4.86 34.20
CA ARG A 5 -12.18 3.56 34.84
C ARG A 5 -10.73 3.17 35.04
N LYS A 6 -9.77 4.03 34.62
CA LYS A 6 -8.31 3.81 34.76
C LYS A 6 -7.85 2.42 34.26
N TYR A 7 -8.38 1.97 33.11
CA TYR A 7 -7.84 0.77 32.49
C TYR A 7 -6.38 1.01 32.08
N ALA A 8 -5.50 0.14 32.50
CA ALA A 8 -4.08 0.15 32.17
C ALA A 8 -3.67 -1.23 31.69
N LEU A 9 -2.83 -1.29 30.68
CA LEU A 9 -2.09 -2.48 30.27
C LEU A 9 -0.62 -2.22 30.62
N GLU A 10 0.07 -3.28 31.03
CA GLU A 10 1.48 -3.21 31.38
C GLU A 10 2.29 -2.65 30.21
N GLY A 11 3.08 -1.62 30.46
CA GLY A 11 3.87 -0.92 29.45
C GLY A 11 3.13 0.07 28.54
N MET A 12 1.82 0.33 28.75
CA MET A 12 1.05 1.29 27.95
C MET A 12 0.47 2.42 28.80
N THR A 13 0.60 3.65 28.31
CA THR A 13 -0.14 4.79 28.88
C THR A 13 -1.61 4.73 28.46
N THR A 14 -2.51 5.33 29.22
CA THR A 14 -3.95 5.41 28.87
C THR A 14 -4.18 6.06 27.51
N ARG A 15 -3.31 7.01 27.12
CA ARG A 15 -3.37 7.64 25.79
C ARG A 15 -3.03 6.63 24.67
N MET A 16 -1.93 5.90 24.83
CA MET A 16 -1.53 4.86 23.87
C MET A 16 -2.59 3.77 23.74
N LEU A 17 -3.18 3.36 24.86
CA LEU A 17 -4.26 2.37 24.86
C LEU A 17 -5.51 2.88 24.10
N ARG A 18 -5.90 4.13 24.34
CA ARG A 18 -7.02 4.76 23.64
C ARG A 18 -6.76 4.84 22.14
N ASP A 19 -5.57 5.31 21.75
CA ASP A 19 -5.23 5.52 20.35
C ASP A 19 -5.18 4.17 19.61
N ARG A 20 -4.61 3.12 20.23
CA ARG A 20 -4.61 1.76 19.70
C ARG A 20 -6.00 1.16 19.59
N LEU A 21 -6.86 1.34 20.58
CA LEU A 21 -8.25 0.88 20.52
C LEU A 21 -9.04 1.61 19.42
N TYR A 22 -8.79 2.89 19.23
CA TYR A 22 -9.41 3.65 18.14
C TYR A 22 -8.96 3.14 16.77
N GLU A 23 -7.66 2.88 16.60
CA GLU A 23 -7.10 2.30 15.38
C GLU A 23 -7.70 0.92 15.08
N ASP A 24 -7.84 0.07 16.10
CA ASP A 24 -8.42 -1.27 15.94
C ASP A 24 -9.94 -1.26 15.68
N MET A 25 -10.67 -0.29 16.24
CA MET A 25 -12.13 -0.22 16.11
C MET A 25 -12.61 0.59 14.89
N ALA A 26 -11.95 1.69 14.58
CA ALA A 26 -12.38 2.64 13.55
C ALA A 26 -11.36 2.85 12.43
N GLY A 27 -10.08 2.52 12.68
CA GLY A 27 -9.01 2.62 11.71
C GLY A 27 -8.71 1.29 11.00
N TYR A 28 -7.52 1.22 10.42
CA TYR A 28 -7.02 0.03 9.72
C TYR A 28 -6.02 -0.75 10.59
N SER A 29 -6.18 -0.68 11.92
CA SER A 29 -5.29 -1.29 12.90
C SER A 29 -3.82 -0.85 12.67
N PHE A 30 -2.85 -1.73 12.89
CA PHE A 30 -1.42 -1.44 12.67
C PHE A 30 -1.07 -1.13 11.21
N LEU A 31 -1.93 -1.47 10.23
CA LEU A 31 -1.67 -1.22 8.80
C LEU A 31 -1.58 0.27 8.49
N GLN A 32 -2.29 1.12 9.22
CA GLN A 32 -2.32 2.56 8.98
C GLN A 32 -0.92 3.18 9.02
N LYS A 33 -0.09 2.78 9.97
CA LYS A 33 1.30 3.26 10.06
C LYS A 33 2.16 2.86 8.87
N TRP A 34 1.86 1.73 8.21
CA TRP A 34 2.59 1.24 7.05
C TRP A 34 2.08 1.86 5.75
N ILE A 35 0.77 1.97 5.60
CA ILE A 35 0.13 2.54 4.41
C ILE A 35 0.57 4.00 4.19
N TYR A 36 0.71 4.77 5.26
CA TYR A 36 1.09 6.18 5.17
C TYR A 36 2.57 6.45 5.50
N LYS A 37 3.38 5.39 5.63
CA LYS A 37 4.82 5.54 5.87
C LYS A 37 5.54 5.95 4.58
N PRO A 38 6.32 7.04 4.59
CA PRO A 38 7.14 7.41 3.44
C PRO A 38 8.07 6.28 3.02
N GLY A 39 8.17 6.04 1.71
CA GLY A 39 9.03 5.00 1.15
C GLY A 39 8.44 3.59 1.13
N VAL A 40 7.23 3.37 1.64
CA VAL A 40 6.49 2.12 1.43
C VAL A 40 5.75 2.22 0.09
N GLU A 41 5.89 1.19 -0.73
CA GLU A 41 5.26 1.08 -2.05
C GLU A 41 4.12 0.06 -2.06
N GLU A 42 4.25 -0.99 -1.21
CA GLU A 42 3.22 -2.03 -1.15
C GLU A 42 3.15 -2.64 0.25
N VAL A 43 1.95 -3.00 0.67
CA VAL A 43 1.68 -3.78 1.89
C VAL A 43 0.82 -4.97 1.50
N ASN A 44 1.34 -6.17 1.71
CA ASN A 44 0.67 -7.43 1.39
C ASN A 44 0.29 -8.18 2.66
N ILE A 45 -0.98 -8.48 2.80
CA ILE A 45 -1.54 -9.37 3.83
C ILE A 45 -1.72 -10.73 3.16
N ASN A 46 -0.76 -11.63 3.35
CA ASN A 46 -0.81 -12.99 2.80
C ASN A 46 -1.66 -13.91 3.68
N ALA A 47 -1.72 -13.61 4.98
CA ALA A 47 -2.57 -14.23 5.99
C ALA A 47 -2.72 -13.28 7.18
N TYR A 48 -3.63 -13.58 8.11
CA TYR A 48 -3.82 -12.76 9.32
C TYR A 48 -2.53 -12.58 10.15
N ASN A 49 -1.58 -13.48 10.03
CA ASN A 49 -0.30 -13.50 10.73
C ASN A 49 0.93 -13.44 9.82
N ASP A 50 0.75 -13.24 8.52
CA ASP A 50 1.82 -13.10 7.54
C ASP A 50 1.63 -11.83 6.71
N ILE A 51 2.31 -10.78 7.12
CA ILE A 51 2.26 -9.47 6.49
C ILE A 51 3.63 -9.09 5.97
N GLU A 52 3.67 -8.65 4.74
CA GLU A 52 4.86 -8.24 4.02
C GLU A 52 4.75 -6.76 3.60
N VAL A 53 5.86 -6.05 3.69
CA VAL A 53 5.97 -4.66 3.26
C VAL A 53 7.08 -4.55 2.22
N ILE A 54 6.78 -3.90 1.11
CA ILE A 54 7.74 -3.58 0.05
C ILE A 54 8.05 -2.09 0.12
N GLU A 55 9.31 -1.77 0.33
CA GLU A 55 9.82 -0.41 0.38
C GLU A 55 10.46 -0.03 -0.96
N SER A 56 10.64 1.27 -1.18
CA SER A 56 11.25 1.83 -2.40
C SER A 56 12.57 1.14 -2.76
N GLY A 57 12.71 0.81 -4.05
CA GLY A 57 13.81 -0.01 -4.53
C GLY A 57 13.54 -1.52 -4.51
N GLY A 58 12.29 -1.93 -4.30
CA GLY A 58 11.87 -3.33 -4.37
C GLY A 58 12.30 -4.19 -3.19
N ARG A 59 12.71 -3.57 -2.06
CA ARG A 59 13.12 -4.30 -0.87
C ARG A 59 11.88 -4.80 -0.12
N SER A 60 11.68 -6.10 -0.16
CA SER A 60 10.61 -6.77 0.58
C SER A 60 11.07 -7.25 1.95
N ARG A 61 10.19 -7.18 2.96
CA ARG A 61 10.40 -7.76 4.28
C ARG A 61 9.09 -8.09 4.99
N LYS A 62 9.09 -9.18 5.73
CA LYS A 62 8.00 -9.50 6.65
C LYS A 62 8.08 -8.61 7.90
N ILE A 63 6.92 -8.20 8.39
CA ILE A 63 6.82 -7.39 9.62
C ILE A 63 6.32 -8.25 10.78
N PRO A 64 6.69 -7.89 12.05
CA PRO A 64 6.25 -8.64 13.22
C PRO A 64 4.79 -8.39 13.59
N ASP A 65 4.20 -7.30 13.09
CA ASP A 65 2.79 -6.97 13.32
C ASP A 65 1.88 -8.02 12.67
N LYS A 66 0.82 -8.39 13.35
CA LYS A 66 -0.17 -9.36 12.89
C LYS A 66 -1.55 -9.07 13.44
N PHE A 67 -2.58 -9.56 12.78
CA PHE A 67 -3.93 -9.56 13.32
C PHE A 67 -4.08 -10.62 14.40
N SER A 68 -5.01 -10.44 15.32
CA SER A 68 -5.26 -11.37 16.43
C SER A 68 -5.92 -12.68 15.99
N SER A 69 -6.60 -12.65 14.83
CA SER A 69 -7.30 -13.81 14.27
C SER A 69 -7.60 -13.59 12.78
N PRO A 70 -7.92 -14.67 12.02
CA PRO A 70 -8.43 -14.54 10.66
C PRO A 70 -9.64 -13.62 10.55
N GLN A 71 -10.59 -13.72 11.51
CA GLN A 71 -11.77 -12.86 11.54
C GLN A 71 -11.42 -11.38 11.71
N HIS A 72 -10.45 -11.06 12.58
CA HIS A 72 -9.97 -9.68 12.75
C HIS A 72 -9.38 -9.12 11.44
N ALA A 73 -8.60 -9.90 10.69
CA ALA A 73 -8.09 -9.51 9.38
C ALA A 73 -9.22 -9.23 8.37
N ILE A 74 -10.25 -10.10 8.34
CA ILE A 74 -11.45 -9.91 7.51
C ILE A 74 -12.17 -8.61 7.87
N ASP A 75 -12.35 -8.33 9.15
CA ASP A 75 -13.09 -7.15 9.61
C ASP A 75 -12.34 -5.85 9.28
N VAL A 76 -11.01 -5.84 9.40
CA VAL A 76 -10.19 -4.70 8.98
C VAL A 76 -10.24 -4.53 7.45
N GLY A 77 -10.08 -5.62 6.69
CA GLY A 77 -10.19 -5.60 5.23
C GLY A 77 -11.55 -5.07 4.76
N ARG A 78 -12.64 -5.51 5.38
CA ARG A 78 -13.99 -5.00 5.09
C ARG A 78 -14.12 -3.51 5.37
N ARG A 79 -13.56 -3.00 6.47
CA ARG A 79 -13.57 -1.56 6.75
C ARG A 79 -12.83 -0.76 5.68
N MET A 80 -11.67 -1.25 5.25
CA MET A 80 -10.90 -0.61 4.17
C MET A 80 -11.70 -0.56 2.87
N LEU A 81 -12.31 -1.68 2.49
CA LEU A 81 -13.13 -1.77 1.28
C LEU A 81 -14.40 -0.93 1.37
N SER A 82 -15.06 -0.90 2.53
CA SER A 82 -16.22 -0.04 2.76
C SER A 82 -15.90 1.45 2.62
N ALA A 83 -14.70 1.87 3.01
CA ALA A 83 -14.23 3.24 2.75
C ALA A 83 -14.07 3.55 1.26
N CYS A 84 -13.89 2.52 0.42
CA CYS A 84 -13.89 2.62 -1.04
C CYS A 84 -15.31 2.48 -1.66
N GLY A 85 -16.35 2.32 -0.85
CA GLY A 85 -17.70 2.01 -1.33
C GLY A 85 -17.87 0.57 -1.84
N LEU A 86 -16.97 -0.34 -1.48
CA LEU A 86 -16.96 -1.72 -1.94
C LEU A 86 -17.37 -2.68 -0.83
N ILE A 87 -17.99 -3.79 -1.24
CA ILE A 87 -18.41 -4.88 -0.35
C ILE A 87 -17.66 -6.14 -0.80
N ILE A 88 -17.08 -6.86 0.15
CA ILE A 88 -16.52 -8.20 -0.06
C ILE A 88 -17.33 -9.21 0.76
N ASP A 89 -17.89 -10.20 0.08
CA ASP A 89 -18.67 -11.27 0.69
C ASP A 89 -18.44 -12.60 -0.06
N ASN A 90 -19.29 -13.61 0.21
CA ASN A 90 -19.15 -14.91 -0.46
C ASN A 90 -19.64 -14.92 -1.91
N THR A 91 -20.43 -13.91 -2.32
CA THR A 91 -20.90 -13.75 -3.70
C THR A 91 -19.94 -12.91 -4.53
N MET A 92 -19.23 -11.98 -3.87
CA MET A 92 -18.15 -11.18 -4.44
C MET A 92 -16.86 -11.36 -3.61
N PRO A 93 -16.18 -12.52 -3.74
CA PRO A 93 -15.04 -12.86 -2.90
C PRO A 93 -13.74 -12.18 -3.32
N SER A 94 -13.71 -11.51 -4.46
CA SER A 94 -12.58 -10.75 -4.99
C SER A 94 -13.02 -9.37 -5.41
N VAL A 95 -12.34 -8.34 -4.90
CA VAL A 95 -12.66 -6.94 -5.19
C VAL A 95 -11.40 -6.10 -5.33
N ILE A 96 -11.48 -5.08 -6.18
CA ILE A 96 -10.42 -4.10 -6.41
C ILE A 96 -11.01 -2.71 -6.29
N GLY A 97 -10.32 -1.82 -5.58
CA GLY A 97 -10.73 -0.43 -5.40
C GLY A 97 -9.58 0.51 -5.11
N TYR A 98 -9.93 1.75 -4.76
CA TYR A 98 -8.98 2.79 -4.40
C TYR A 98 -9.36 3.36 -3.05
N LEU A 99 -8.48 3.18 -2.07
CA LEU A 99 -8.65 3.74 -0.72
C LEU A 99 -8.42 5.26 -0.72
N ASP A 100 -7.56 5.71 -1.62
CA ASP A 100 -7.28 7.10 -1.94
C ASP A 100 -6.82 7.17 -3.41
N LYS A 101 -6.68 8.38 -3.98
CA LYS A 101 -6.21 8.60 -5.37
C LYS A 101 -4.94 7.82 -5.70
N ASN A 102 -4.07 7.66 -4.70
CA ASN A 102 -2.77 7.02 -4.84
C ASN A 102 -2.65 5.66 -4.15
N ILE A 103 -3.74 5.13 -3.57
CA ILE A 103 -3.72 3.87 -2.82
C ILE A 103 -4.74 2.93 -3.42
N ARG A 104 -4.25 1.94 -4.17
CA ARG A 104 -5.07 0.86 -4.72
C ARG A 104 -5.11 -0.30 -3.75
N ILE A 105 -6.28 -0.88 -3.54
CA ILE A 105 -6.49 -2.07 -2.73
C ILE A 105 -7.09 -3.18 -3.60
N SER A 106 -6.54 -4.39 -3.47
CA SER A 106 -7.10 -5.62 -4.03
C SER A 106 -7.26 -6.60 -2.89
N ALA A 107 -8.40 -7.24 -2.77
CA ALA A 107 -8.70 -8.14 -1.68
C ALA A 107 -9.44 -9.39 -2.14
N ASP A 108 -9.03 -10.54 -1.62
CA ASP A 108 -9.61 -11.84 -1.86
C ASP A 108 -9.93 -12.52 -0.52
N LYS A 109 -11.09 -13.18 -0.43
CA LYS A 109 -11.51 -13.95 0.74
C LYS A 109 -12.12 -15.30 0.32
N THR A 110 -12.54 -16.09 1.29
CA THR A 110 -13.27 -17.33 1.04
C THR A 110 -14.46 -17.11 0.08
N PRO A 111 -14.62 -17.94 -0.98
CA PRO A 111 -13.97 -19.25 -1.20
C PRO A 111 -12.64 -19.22 -1.98
N LEU A 112 -12.10 -18.07 -2.36
CA LEU A 112 -10.82 -17.97 -3.10
C LEU A 112 -9.60 -18.13 -2.19
N VAL A 113 -9.78 -17.91 -0.89
CA VAL A 113 -8.73 -17.98 0.13
C VAL A 113 -9.22 -18.90 1.24
N ASP A 114 -8.35 -19.71 1.80
CA ASP A 114 -8.66 -20.61 2.89
C ASP A 114 -9.14 -19.86 4.14
N ALA A 115 -10.08 -20.46 4.89
CA ALA A 115 -10.73 -19.80 6.01
C ALA A 115 -9.77 -19.47 7.17
N ASP A 116 -8.71 -20.25 7.33
CA ASP A 116 -7.67 -20.09 8.35
C ASP A 116 -6.68 -18.95 7.98
N VAL A 117 -6.58 -18.59 6.72
CA VAL A 117 -5.84 -17.41 6.24
C VAL A 117 -6.61 -16.11 6.57
N GLY A 118 -7.93 -16.16 6.44
CA GLY A 118 -8.85 -15.06 6.66
C GLY A 118 -9.12 -14.23 5.41
N ILE A 119 -8.22 -13.34 5.07
CA ILE A 119 -8.29 -12.49 3.87
C ILE A 119 -6.88 -12.28 3.31
N ASN A 120 -6.77 -12.26 1.99
CA ASN A 120 -5.58 -11.84 1.29
C ASN A 120 -5.82 -10.41 0.77
N VAL A 121 -4.89 -9.49 1.03
CA VAL A 121 -5.02 -8.10 0.59
C VAL A 121 -3.68 -7.59 0.09
N SER A 122 -3.68 -7.00 -1.11
CA SER A 122 -2.57 -6.20 -1.63
C SER A 122 -2.97 -4.73 -1.66
N ILE A 123 -2.18 -3.90 -0.98
CA ILE A 123 -2.35 -2.46 -0.90
C ILE A 123 -1.17 -1.82 -1.59
N ARG A 124 -1.39 -1.27 -2.78
CA ARG A 124 -0.36 -0.63 -3.57
C ARG A 124 -0.43 0.87 -3.45
N ILE A 125 0.67 1.47 -2.99
CA ILE A 125 0.80 2.90 -2.75
C ILE A 125 1.57 3.50 -3.93
N VAL A 126 0.88 4.28 -4.75
CA VAL A 126 1.52 4.98 -5.85
C VAL A 126 2.14 6.26 -5.28
N ASN A 127 3.40 6.16 -4.89
CA ASN A 127 4.17 7.34 -4.56
C ASN A 127 4.42 8.11 -5.88
N GLN A 128 3.58 9.10 -6.14
CA GLN A 128 3.85 10.07 -7.18
C GLN A 128 5.03 10.95 -6.72
N GLN A 129 6.22 10.39 -6.70
CA GLN A 129 7.39 11.23 -6.69
C GLN A 129 7.39 11.93 -8.04
N THR A 130 7.13 13.23 -8.02
CA THR A 130 7.29 14.06 -9.21
C THR A 130 8.74 13.89 -9.65
N VAL A 131 8.93 13.10 -10.71
CA VAL A 131 10.26 12.88 -11.27
C VAL A 131 10.60 14.17 -12.01
N THR A 132 11.60 14.86 -11.50
CA THR A 132 12.14 16.04 -12.18
C THR A 132 13.26 15.61 -13.12
N GLU A 133 13.46 16.37 -14.18
CA GLU A 133 14.62 16.23 -15.06
C GLU A 133 15.92 16.14 -14.27
N GLN A 134 16.09 17.03 -13.28
CA GLN A 134 17.26 17.04 -12.42
C GLN A 134 17.50 15.71 -11.71
N LYS A 135 16.44 15.04 -11.25
CA LYS A 135 16.58 13.74 -10.58
C LYS A 135 17.05 12.63 -11.53
N LEU A 136 16.64 12.69 -12.82
CA LEU A 136 17.14 11.76 -13.84
C LEU A 136 18.61 11.99 -14.16
N LEU A 137 19.04 13.26 -14.20
CA LEU A 137 20.43 13.66 -14.40
C LEU A 137 21.31 13.25 -13.21
N ASP A 138 20.91 13.60 -11.98
CA ASP A 138 21.66 13.34 -10.75
C ASP A 138 21.84 11.83 -10.48
N SER A 139 20.86 11.03 -10.88
CA SER A 139 20.94 9.55 -10.79
C SER A 139 21.81 8.92 -11.89
N GLY A 140 22.26 9.70 -12.87
CA GLY A 140 22.98 9.18 -14.03
C GLY A 140 22.12 8.32 -14.96
N SER A 141 20.80 8.38 -14.83
CA SER A 141 19.88 7.60 -15.65
C SER A 141 19.80 8.07 -17.10
N ALA A 142 20.09 9.34 -17.34
CA ALA A 142 20.13 9.94 -18.68
C ALA A 142 21.08 11.13 -18.71
N THR A 143 21.55 11.49 -19.91
CA THR A 143 22.26 12.75 -20.15
C THR A 143 21.27 13.86 -20.59
N PRO A 144 21.64 15.14 -20.49
CA PRO A 144 20.78 16.23 -20.98
C PRO A 144 20.38 16.06 -22.44
N GLU A 145 21.31 15.60 -23.27
CA GLU A 145 21.06 15.38 -24.72
C GLU A 145 20.04 14.28 -24.95
N MET A 146 20.10 13.20 -24.16
CA MET A 146 19.11 12.11 -24.23
C MET A 146 17.71 12.62 -23.86
N LEU A 147 17.59 13.42 -22.79
CA LEU A 147 16.31 13.97 -22.36
C LEU A 147 15.74 14.93 -23.40
N HIS A 148 16.54 15.83 -23.95
CA HIS A 148 16.13 16.75 -25.01
C HIS A 148 15.69 15.98 -26.27
N PHE A 149 16.39 14.93 -26.66
CA PHE A 149 16.02 14.09 -27.78
C PHE A 149 14.66 13.40 -27.56
N LEU A 150 14.42 12.81 -26.40
CA LEU A 150 13.15 12.17 -26.06
C LEU A 150 11.98 13.16 -26.10
N ILE A 151 12.15 14.35 -25.54
CA ILE A 151 11.15 15.44 -25.57
C ILE A 151 10.87 15.84 -27.04
N ALA A 152 11.91 16.00 -27.85
CA ALA A 152 11.75 16.33 -29.27
C ALA A 152 10.96 15.24 -30.00
N CYS A 153 11.26 13.96 -29.76
CA CYS A 153 10.52 12.83 -30.33
C CYS A 153 9.01 12.90 -30.00
N ILE A 154 8.67 13.13 -28.74
CA ILE A 154 7.27 13.22 -28.30
C ILE A 154 6.58 14.43 -28.95
N ARG A 155 7.22 15.61 -28.97
CA ARG A 155 6.67 16.82 -29.59
C ARG A 155 6.40 16.66 -31.09
N HIS A 156 7.16 15.80 -31.75
CA HIS A 156 6.98 15.50 -33.17
C HIS A 156 6.11 14.25 -33.42
N GLY A 157 5.42 13.72 -32.39
CA GLY A 157 4.48 12.59 -32.53
C GLY A 157 5.16 11.24 -32.76
N VAL A 158 6.45 11.11 -32.44
CA VAL A 158 7.17 9.83 -32.55
C VAL A 158 6.74 8.89 -31.41
N SER A 159 6.36 7.68 -31.76
CA SER A 159 6.04 6.65 -30.75
C SER A 159 7.30 6.16 -30.05
N ILE A 160 7.28 6.14 -28.71
CA ILE A 160 8.40 5.69 -27.87
C ILE A 160 7.97 4.44 -27.12
N CYS A 161 8.82 3.41 -27.13
CA CYS A 161 8.66 2.20 -26.34
C CYS A 161 9.68 2.19 -25.20
N ILE A 162 9.19 2.10 -23.93
CA ILE A 162 10.03 2.02 -22.73
C ILE A 162 9.96 0.59 -22.20
N SER A 163 11.10 -0.11 -22.24
CA SER A 163 11.22 -1.50 -21.78
C SER A 163 12.27 -1.65 -20.68
N GLY A 164 12.19 -2.73 -19.92
CA GLY A 164 13.12 -3.03 -18.83
C GLY A 164 12.52 -3.96 -17.80
N ALA A 165 13.33 -4.44 -16.84
CA ALA A 165 12.91 -5.30 -15.75
C ALA A 165 11.92 -4.63 -14.79
N THR A 166 11.24 -5.41 -13.95
CA THR A 166 10.42 -4.88 -12.85
C THR A 166 11.30 -4.04 -11.91
N GLY A 167 10.79 -2.87 -11.49
CA GLY A 167 11.54 -1.95 -10.62
C GLY A 167 12.58 -1.07 -11.33
N SER A 168 12.76 -1.18 -12.65
CA SER A 168 13.74 -0.40 -13.42
C SER A 168 13.37 1.06 -13.69
N GLY A 169 12.28 1.56 -13.12
CA GLY A 169 11.88 2.97 -13.28
C GLY A 169 11.11 3.30 -14.56
N LYS A 170 10.59 2.32 -15.31
CA LYS A 170 9.80 2.56 -16.54
C LYS A 170 8.66 3.55 -16.35
N PRO A 171 7.75 3.38 -15.35
CA PRO A 171 6.69 4.34 -15.10
C PRO A 171 7.21 5.72 -14.71
N THR A 172 8.36 5.76 -14.07
CA THR A 172 9.05 6.97 -13.63
C THR A 172 9.47 7.83 -14.82
N VAL A 173 10.12 7.23 -15.83
CA VAL A 173 10.50 7.93 -17.06
C VAL A 173 9.28 8.32 -17.88
N LEU A 174 8.27 7.44 -17.97
CA LEU A 174 7.02 7.73 -18.68
C LEU A 174 6.25 8.90 -18.05
N ALA A 175 6.24 9.00 -16.72
CA ALA A 175 5.57 10.10 -16.03
C ALA A 175 6.31 11.45 -16.15
N TRP A 176 7.61 11.40 -16.43
CA TRP A 176 8.41 12.59 -16.68
C TRP A 176 8.23 13.12 -18.11
N LEU A 177 8.12 12.25 -19.10
CA LEU A 177 7.86 12.57 -20.51
C LEU A 177 6.48 13.21 -20.73
#